data_8054f4ac714bcf5915290fd1b3139443
#
_entry.id   8054f4ac714bcf5915290fd1b3139443
#
_cell.length_a   1.000
_cell.length_b   1.000
_cell.length_c   1.000
_cell.angle_alpha   90.00
_cell.angle_beta   90.00
_cell.angle_gamma   90.00
#
_symmetry.space_group_name_H-M   'P 1'
#
loop_
_entity.id
_entity.type
_entity.pdbx_description
1 polymer ?
#
loop_
_entity_poly.entity_id
_entity_poly.type
_entity_poly.pdbx_seq_one_letter_code
_entity_poly.pdbx_strand_id
1 'polypeptide(L)'
;MPTLDLSKYGIKGVKEVLYNPSYEVLFNEETRPELTGYEKGQETELGAINVMTGIYTGRSPKDKYIVMDKTSKDTVWWNTPEYPNDNHPASEKTWKACKKLAVKQLSGKRLFVVDGFCGANENTRMKVRFIMEVAWQAHFVTNMFIRPKNQKEFDQEPDFVVYCAAKAKVENHEELGLRSETAVLFNVTSHEQVILNTWYGGEMKKGMFSMMNYFLPLKGIASMHCSANTDKNGENTAIFFGLSGTGKTTLSTD
;
A
#
# COMPACT_ATOMS: atom_id res chain seq x y z
N MET A 1 11.39 -6.73 21.96
CA MET A 1 11.27 -5.43 21.25
C MET A 1 10.15 -4.65 21.94
N PRO A 2 10.22 -3.32 22.07
CA PRO A 2 9.12 -2.56 22.61
C PRO A 2 7.89 -2.77 21.74
N THR A 3 6.75 -2.99 22.36
CA THR A 3 5.47 -3.18 21.63
C THR A 3 5.11 -1.85 20.97
N LEU A 4 4.98 -1.85 19.65
CA LEU A 4 4.59 -0.65 18.91
C LEU A 4 3.18 -0.24 19.30
N ASP A 5 3.01 0.98 19.83
CA ASP A 5 1.70 1.52 20.17
C ASP A 5 0.97 2.00 18.92
N LEU A 6 -0.17 1.37 18.63
CA LEU A 6 -1.04 1.71 17.50
C LEU A 6 -2.20 2.64 17.89
N SER A 7 -2.30 3.05 19.17
CA SER A 7 -3.38 3.93 19.65
C SER A 7 -3.41 5.28 18.96
N LYS A 8 -2.24 5.83 18.60
CA LYS A 8 -2.12 7.07 17.82
C LYS A 8 -2.74 7.00 16.42
N TYR A 9 -2.92 5.79 15.88
CA TYR A 9 -3.64 5.53 14.64
C TYR A 9 -5.11 5.21 14.84
N GLY A 10 -5.60 5.33 16.08
CA GLY A 10 -6.99 5.02 16.48
C GLY A 10 -7.26 3.52 16.71
N ILE A 11 -6.28 2.64 16.47
CA ILE A 11 -6.41 1.18 16.61
C ILE A 11 -6.24 0.81 18.09
N LYS A 12 -7.23 0.13 18.66
CA LYS A 12 -7.29 -0.15 20.12
C LYS A 12 -7.41 -1.65 20.40
N GLY A 13 -6.99 -2.05 21.61
CA GLY A 13 -7.18 -3.42 22.10
C GLY A 13 -6.44 -4.47 21.26
N VAL A 14 -5.33 -4.10 20.64
CA VAL A 14 -4.51 -5.02 19.83
C VAL A 14 -3.98 -6.14 20.71
N LYS A 15 -4.18 -7.39 20.28
CA LYS A 15 -3.73 -8.57 21.03
C LYS A 15 -2.22 -8.78 20.93
N GLU A 16 -1.68 -8.53 19.76
CA GLU A 16 -0.26 -8.67 19.46
C GLU A 16 0.11 -7.84 18.23
N VAL A 17 1.31 -7.28 18.20
CA VAL A 17 1.88 -6.61 17.02
C VAL A 17 3.17 -7.31 16.64
N LEU A 18 3.20 -7.91 15.46
CA LEU A 18 4.44 -8.37 14.82
C LEU A 18 4.99 -7.20 13.98
N TYR A 19 5.99 -6.53 14.54
CA TYR A 19 6.60 -5.36 13.92
C TYR A 19 7.85 -5.73 13.13
N ASN A 20 7.84 -5.46 11.83
CA ASN A 20 8.88 -5.84 10.87
C ASN A 20 9.38 -7.29 11.08
N PRO A 21 8.48 -8.27 11.06
CA PRO A 21 8.84 -9.67 11.30
C PRO A 21 9.82 -10.17 10.23
N SER A 22 10.67 -11.13 10.61
CA SER A 22 11.59 -11.77 9.66
C SER A 22 10.82 -12.60 8.61
N TYR A 23 11.48 -12.95 7.52
CA TYR A 23 10.90 -13.84 6.52
C TYR A 23 10.48 -15.19 7.10
N GLU A 24 11.27 -15.76 8.00
CA GLU A 24 10.96 -17.01 8.70
C GLU A 24 9.67 -16.88 9.52
N VAL A 25 9.52 -15.79 10.27
CA VAL A 25 8.29 -15.52 11.03
C VAL A 25 7.10 -15.37 10.08
N LEU A 26 7.25 -14.60 9.00
CA LEU A 26 6.18 -14.40 8.02
C LEU A 26 5.77 -15.72 7.35
N PHE A 27 6.74 -16.53 6.92
CA PHE A 27 6.50 -17.85 6.36
C PHE A 27 5.71 -18.74 7.31
N ASN A 28 6.13 -18.82 8.57
CA ASN A 28 5.45 -19.62 9.58
C ASN A 28 4.02 -19.09 9.85
N GLU A 29 3.83 -17.78 9.85
CA GLU A 29 2.53 -17.16 10.09
C GLU A 29 1.54 -17.35 8.94
N GLU A 30 1.98 -17.25 7.69
CA GLU A 30 1.11 -17.36 6.51
C GLU A 30 0.78 -18.81 6.13
N THR A 31 1.58 -19.78 6.60
CA THR A 31 1.37 -21.21 6.33
C THR A 31 0.75 -21.96 7.50
N ARG A 32 0.40 -21.30 8.60
CA ARG A 32 -0.19 -21.92 9.81
C ARG A 32 -1.33 -22.87 9.46
N PRO A 33 -1.36 -24.08 10.04
CA PRO A 33 -2.36 -25.11 9.70
C PRO A 33 -3.81 -24.67 9.91
N GLU A 34 -4.06 -23.85 10.92
CA GLU A 34 -5.39 -23.36 11.29
C GLU A 34 -5.93 -22.25 10.38
N LEU A 35 -5.09 -21.65 9.53
CA LEU A 35 -5.56 -20.66 8.56
C LEU A 35 -6.39 -21.32 7.47
N THR A 36 -7.42 -20.61 7.03
CA THR A 36 -8.34 -21.05 5.99
C THR A 36 -8.61 -19.95 4.97
N GLY A 37 -9.15 -20.32 3.82
CA GLY A 37 -9.55 -19.37 2.78
C GLY A 37 -8.39 -18.50 2.30
N TYR A 38 -8.66 -17.21 2.16
CA TYR A 38 -7.69 -16.25 1.60
C TYR A 38 -6.57 -15.82 2.56
N GLU A 39 -6.61 -16.26 3.82
CA GLU A 39 -5.52 -16.01 4.77
C GLU A 39 -4.37 -17.00 4.64
N LYS A 40 -4.68 -18.20 4.12
CA LYS A 40 -3.72 -19.29 4.05
C LYS A 40 -2.83 -19.20 2.83
N GLY A 41 -1.53 -19.14 3.06
CA GLY A 41 -0.50 -19.39 2.06
C GLY A 41 -0.24 -20.90 1.93
N GLN A 42 0.05 -21.34 0.72
CA GLN A 42 0.45 -22.71 0.41
C GLN A 42 1.87 -22.71 -0.15
N GLU A 43 2.77 -23.41 0.50
CA GLU A 43 4.12 -23.59 -0.01
C GLU A 43 4.10 -24.40 -1.31
N THR A 44 4.84 -23.93 -2.30
CA THR A 44 5.07 -24.63 -3.57
C THR A 44 6.32 -25.50 -3.49
N GLU A 45 6.49 -26.42 -4.42
CA GLU A 45 7.70 -27.27 -4.51
C GLU A 45 9.00 -26.48 -4.63
N LEU A 46 8.94 -25.25 -5.11
CA LEU A 46 10.10 -24.34 -5.24
C LEU A 46 10.28 -23.40 -4.05
N GLY A 47 9.51 -23.57 -2.96
CA GLY A 47 9.61 -22.75 -1.75
C GLY A 47 8.94 -21.38 -1.84
N ALA A 48 8.23 -21.07 -2.92
CA ALA A 48 7.40 -19.88 -3.00
C ALA A 48 6.05 -20.11 -2.29
N ILE A 49 5.41 -19.04 -1.86
CA ILE A 49 4.08 -19.12 -1.25
C ILE A 49 3.01 -18.71 -2.26
N ASN A 50 2.12 -19.65 -2.55
CA ASN A 50 0.93 -19.41 -3.35
C ASN A 50 -0.20 -18.91 -2.44
N VAL A 51 -0.84 -17.80 -2.82
CA VAL A 51 -1.94 -17.17 -2.08
C VAL A 51 -3.13 -16.88 -2.98
N MET A 52 -4.31 -16.94 -2.39
CA MET A 52 -5.55 -16.55 -3.07
C MET A 52 -5.93 -15.12 -2.71
N THR A 53 -6.23 -14.29 -3.71
CA THR A 53 -6.58 -12.88 -3.54
C THR A 53 -8.09 -12.59 -3.70
N GLY A 54 -8.92 -13.64 -3.63
CA GLY A 54 -10.36 -13.53 -3.79
C GLY A 54 -10.77 -13.21 -5.23
N ILE A 55 -11.83 -12.44 -5.37
CA ILE A 55 -12.35 -12.04 -6.69
C ILE A 55 -11.44 -11.03 -7.40
N TYR A 56 -10.54 -10.37 -6.68
CA TYR A 56 -9.62 -9.41 -7.23
C TYR A 56 -8.26 -10.05 -7.47
N THR A 57 -8.00 -10.44 -8.72
CA THR A 57 -6.70 -10.96 -9.18
C THR A 57 -5.76 -9.86 -9.69
N GLY A 58 -6.19 -8.61 -9.52
CA GLY A 58 -5.48 -7.40 -9.89
C GLY A 58 -6.02 -6.20 -9.11
N ARG A 59 -5.47 -5.02 -9.35
CA ARG A 59 -5.98 -3.76 -8.78
C ARG A 59 -7.39 -3.48 -9.29
N SER A 60 -8.15 -2.73 -8.47
CA SER A 60 -9.45 -2.20 -8.87
C SER A 60 -9.39 -0.67 -9.06
N PRO A 61 -8.92 -0.17 -10.23
CA PRO A 61 -8.78 1.27 -10.48
C PRO A 61 -10.08 2.05 -10.32
N LYS A 62 -11.20 1.42 -10.67
CA LYS A 62 -12.54 2.02 -10.55
C LYS A 62 -13.02 2.19 -9.11
N ASP A 63 -12.38 1.52 -8.15
CA ASP A 63 -12.66 1.65 -6.71
C ASP A 63 -11.57 2.48 -5.99
N LYS A 64 -10.73 3.19 -6.76
CA LYS A 64 -9.72 4.11 -6.26
C LYS A 64 -10.31 5.51 -6.12
N TYR A 65 -10.14 6.09 -4.95
CA TYR A 65 -10.64 7.43 -4.62
C TYR A 65 -9.57 8.27 -3.93
N ILE A 66 -9.58 9.56 -4.19
CA ILE A 66 -8.71 10.54 -3.52
C ILE A 66 -9.61 11.55 -2.81
N VAL A 67 -9.34 11.84 -1.55
CA VAL A 67 -10.10 12.85 -0.80
C VAL A 67 -9.95 14.21 -1.48
N MET A 68 -11.07 14.80 -1.85
CA MET A 68 -11.08 16.17 -2.39
C MET A 68 -11.27 17.14 -1.24
N ASP A 69 -10.21 17.81 -0.86
CA ASP A 69 -10.16 18.83 0.18
C ASP A 69 -9.50 20.12 -0.34
N LYS A 70 -9.27 21.07 0.55
CA LYS A 70 -8.68 22.37 0.18
C LYS A 70 -7.29 22.23 -0.46
N THR A 71 -6.51 21.24 -0.07
CA THR A 71 -5.16 20.99 -0.60
C THR A 71 -5.19 20.25 -1.93
N SER A 72 -5.94 19.16 -1.98
CA SER A 72 -5.93 18.23 -3.11
C SER A 72 -6.69 18.75 -4.33
N LYS A 73 -7.71 19.61 -4.13
CA LYS A 73 -8.61 20.05 -5.21
C LYS A 73 -7.87 20.71 -6.39
N ASP A 74 -6.80 21.44 -6.11
CA ASP A 74 -6.02 22.21 -7.09
C ASP A 74 -4.69 21.52 -7.48
N THR A 75 -4.36 20.37 -6.88
CA THR A 75 -3.08 19.67 -7.09
C THR A 75 -3.24 18.26 -7.66
N VAL A 76 -4.43 17.68 -7.59
CA VAL A 76 -4.72 16.36 -8.18
C VAL A 76 -5.31 16.55 -9.58
N TRP A 77 -4.83 15.73 -10.52
CA TRP A 77 -5.41 15.64 -11.86
C TRP A 77 -6.69 14.80 -11.80
N TRP A 78 -7.82 15.48 -11.63
CA TRP A 78 -9.12 14.83 -11.43
C TRP A 78 -9.69 14.22 -12.70
N ASN A 79 -10.48 13.15 -12.51
CA ASN A 79 -11.28 12.57 -13.57
C ASN A 79 -12.39 13.55 -13.98
N THR A 80 -12.38 13.94 -15.25
CA THR A 80 -13.41 14.78 -15.88
C THR A 80 -13.81 14.20 -17.24
N PRO A 81 -14.96 14.57 -17.82
CA PRO A 81 -15.32 14.16 -19.17
C PRO A 81 -14.28 14.53 -20.23
N GLU A 82 -13.59 15.66 -20.06
CA GLU A 82 -12.53 16.14 -20.96
C GLU A 82 -11.21 15.36 -20.77
N TYR A 83 -10.92 14.98 -19.51
CA TYR A 83 -9.69 14.27 -19.14
C TYR A 83 -10.03 13.01 -18.32
N PRO A 84 -10.58 11.95 -18.99
CA PRO A 84 -10.96 10.73 -18.29
C PRO A 84 -9.75 9.99 -17.71
N ASN A 85 -9.84 9.65 -16.42
CA ASN A 85 -8.82 8.91 -15.69
C ASN A 85 -9.42 8.25 -14.44
N ASP A 86 -8.63 7.54 -13.64
CA ASP A 86 -9.08 6.83 -12.43
C ASP A 86 -8.88 7.62 -11.12
N ASN A 87 -8.69 8.93 -11.16
CA ASN A 87 -8.62 9.76 -9.94
C ASN A 87 -10.02 10.26 -9.57
N HIS A 88 -10.82 9.39 -8.98
CA HIS A 88 -12.17 9.72 -8.55
C HIS A 88 -12.16 10.48 -7.22
N PRO A 89 -12.91 11.59 -7.10
CA PRO A 89 -12.98 12.33 -5.84
C PRO A 89 -13.82 11.57 -4.79
N ALA A 90 -13.38 11.63 -3.54
CA ALA A 90 -14.19 11.26 -2.37
C ALA A 90 -14.35 12.44 -1.43
N SER A 91 -15.49 12.49 -0.73
CA SER A 91 -15.72 13.51 0.29
C SER A 91 -14.95 13.20 1.58
N GLU A 92 -14.71 14.22 2.40
CA GLU A 92 -14.17 13.99 3.75
C GLU A 92 -15.09 13.11 4.61
N LYS A 93 -16.42 13.17 4.39
CA LYS A 93 -17.40 12.30 5.07
C LYS A 93 -17.13 10.84 4.71
N THR A 94 -16.97 10.54 3.43
CA THR A 94 -16.66 9.20 2.91
C THR A 94 -15.33 8.71 3.48
N TRP A 95 -14.29 9.54 3.47
CA TRP A 95 -13.00 9.23 4.07
C TRP A 95 -13.11 8.86 5.55
N LYS A 96 -13.77 9.70 6.36
CA LYS A 96 -13.95 9.46 7.80
C LYS A 96 -14.69 8.15 8.07
N ALA A 97 -15.73 7.84 7.28
CA ALA A 97 -16.47 6.60 7.40
C ALA A 97 -15.60 5.37 7.08
N CYS A 98 -14.92 5.38 5.96
CA CYS A 98 -14.04 4.28 5.52
C CYS A 98 -12.84 4.09 6.47
N LYS A 99 -12.20 5.17 6.92
CA LYS A 99 -11.13 5.10 7.92
C LYS A 99 -11.61 4.52 9.25
N LYS A 100 -12.78 4.95 9.73
CA LYS A 100 -13.41 4.39 10.93
C LYS A 100 -13.66 2.88 10.79
N LEU A 101 -14.13 2.44 9.62
CA LEU A 101 -14.35 1.03 9.33
C LEU A 101 -13.03 0.24 9.33
N ALA A 102 -11.99 0.74 8.69
CA ALA A 102 -10.66 0.12 8.69
C ALA A 102 -10.09 0.00 10.12
N VAL A 103 -10.15 1.08 10.89
CA VAL A 103 -9.67 1.11 12.28
C VAL A 103 -10.47 0.13 13.15
N LYS A 104 -11.80 0.05 12.99
CA LYS A 104 -12.65 -0.92 13.68
C LYS A 104 -12.24 -2.35 13.33
N GLN A 105 -12.01 -2.64 12.04
CA GLN A 105 -11.62 -3.95 11.56
C GLN A 105 -10.26 -4.39 12.12
N LEU A 106 -9.30 -3.49 12.21
CA LEU A 106 -7.96 -3.77 12.71
C LEU A 106 -7.87 -3.81 14.25
N SER A 107 -8.82 -3.19 14.97
CA SER A 107 -8.83 -3.18 16.44
C SER A 107 -9.15 -4.56 17.02
N GLY A 108 -8.59 -4.86 18.20
CA GLY A 108 -8.83 -6.10 18.94
C GLY A 108 -8.19 -7.34 18.32
N LYS A 109 -7.29 -7.19 17.36
CA LYS A 109 -6.68 -8.30 16.60
C LYS A 109 -5.18 -8.43 16.84
N ARG A 110 -4.63 -9.51 16.35
CA ARG A 110 -3.20 -9.69 16.07
C ARG A 110 -2.92 -9.01 14.73
N LEU A 111 -1.89 -8.17 14.68
CA LEU A 111 -1.58 -7.36 13.50
C LEU A 111 -0.12 -7.52 13.08
N PHE A 112 0.09 -7.40 11.79
CA PHE A 112 1.40 -7.28 11.16
C PHE A 112 1.62 -5.81 10.81
N VAL A 113 2.72 -5.25 11.27
CA VAL A 113 3.11 -3.88 10.96
C VAL A 113 4.48 -3.90 10.29
N VAL A 114 4.55 -3.36 9.08
CA VAL A 114 5.79 -3.29 8.31
C VAL A 114 6.09 -1.84 8.00
N ASP A 115 7.28 -1.38 8.40
CA ASP A 115 7.84 -0.11 7.95
C ASP A 115 8.79 -0.38 6.80
N GLY A 116 8.68 0.42 5.75
CA GLY A 116 9.54 0.35 4.59
C GLY A 116 9.71 1.72 3.94
N PHE A 117 10.67 1.84 3.04
CA PHE A 117 10.89 3.07 2.28
C PHE A 117 10.47 2.89 0.82
N CYS A 118 9.78 3.89 0.31
CA CYS A 118 9.48 4.05 -1.10
C CYS A 118 10.45 5.07 -1.70
N GLY A 119 11.29 4.60 -2.65
CA GLY A 119 12.38 5.38 -3.23
C GLY A 119 13.74 5.06 -2.61
N ALA A 120 14.79 5.05 -3.44
CA ALA A 120 16.16 4.73 -3.02
C ALA A 120 16.94 5.95 -2.51
N ASN A 121 16.65 7.15 -3.03
CA ASN A 121 17.34 8.38 -2.63
C ASN A 121 16.86 8.85 -1.26
N GLU A 122 17.76 8.93 -0.30
CA GLU A 122 17.45 9.28 1.10
C GLU A 122 16.81 10.67 1.27
N ASN A 123 17.08 11.62 0.37
CA ASN A 123 16.53 12.98 0.45
C ASN A 123 15.07 13.06 -0.07
N THR A 124 14.62 12.06 -0.83
CA THR A 124 13.31 12.07 -1.49
C THR A 124 12.45 10.86 -1.19
N ARG A 125 13.03 9.83 -0.56
CA ARG A 125 12.29 8.62 -0.16
C ARG A 125 11.22 8.95 0.89
N MET A 126 10.18 8.14 0.91
CA MET A 126 9.08 8.23 1.85
C MET A 126 9.09 7.00 2.75
N LYS A 127 9.11 7.18 4.07
CA LYS A 127 8.90 6.09 5.03
C LYS A 127 7.41 5.80 5.12
N VAL A 128 7.03 4.55 4.88
CA VAL A 128 5.64 4.10 4.89
C VAL A 128 5.45 3.05 5.96
N ARG A 129 4.41 3.19 6.77
CA ARG A 129 3.95 2.19 7.72
C ARG A 129 2.72 1.49 7.19
N PHE A 130 2.81 0.18 7.02
CA PHE A 130 1.70 -0.67 6.62
C PHE A 130 1.16 -1.40 7.84
N ILE A 131 -0.14 -1.27 8.11
CA ILE A 131 -0.83 -1.94 9.22
C ILE A 131 -1.82 -2.93 8.61
N MET A 132 -1.64 -4.21 8.86
CA MET A 132 -2.33 -5.31 8.18
C MET A 132 -2.77 -6.40 9.17
N GLU A 133 -3.83 -7.11 8.81
CA GLU A 133 -4.30 -8.28 9.56
C GLU A 133 -3.94 -9.64 8.91
N VAL A 134 -3.24 -9.63 7.76
CA VAL A 134 -2.93 -10.83 6.96
C VAL A 134 -1.43 -10.97 6.79
N ALA A 135 -0.89 -12.14 7.17
CA ALA A 135 0.56 -12.40 7.19
C ALA A 135 1.20 -12.30 5.79
N TRP A 136 0.63 -12.95 4.79
CA TRP A 136 1.19 -12.94 3.44
C TRP A 136 1.15 -11.54 2.78
N GLN A 137 0.23 -10.65 3.18
CA GLN A 137 0.27 -9.26 2.74
C GLN A 137 1.47 -8.52 3.34
N ALA A 138 1.83 -8.84 4.59
CA ALA A 138 3.05 -8.31 5.21
C ALA A 138 4.31 -8.86 4.53
N HIS A 139 4.31 -10.15 4.15
CA HIS A 139 5.40 -10.74 3.37
C HIS A 139 5.55 -10.04 2.01
N PHE A 140 4.44 -9.84 1.29
CA PHE A 140 4.42 -9.10 0.02
C PHE A 140 5.03 -7.69 0.18
N VAL A 141 4.61 -6.93 1.20
CA VAL A 141 5.13 -5.58 1.46
C VAL A 141 6.63 -5.61 1.77
N THR A 142 7.08 -6.58 2.59
CA THR A 142 8.50 -6.76 2.93
C THR A 142 9.36 -6.97 1.69
N ASN A 143 8.82 -7.63 0.65
CA ASN A 143 9.50 -7.82 -0.64
C ASN A 143 9.47 -6.59 -1.55
N MET A 144 8.44 -5.73 -1.42
CA MET A 144 8.19 -4.63 -2.35
C MET A 144 8.84 -3.31 -1.96
N PHE A 145 9.21 -3.13 -0.69
CA PHE A 145 9.72 -1.87 -0.15
C PHE A 145 11.12 -2.05 0.41
N ILE A 146 11.91 -0.97 0.38
CA ILE A 146 13.25 -0.96 0.97
C ILE A 146 13.12 -1.05 2.48
N ARG A 147 13.75 -2.05 3.09
CA ARG A 147 13.68 -2.29 4.54
C ARG A 147 14.59 -1.32 5.30
N PRO A 148 14.17 -0.85 6.49
CA PRO A 148 15.05 -0.12 7.40
C PRO A 148 16.30 -0.95 7.73
N LYS A 149 17.47 -0.31 7.75
CA LYS A 149 18.77 -0.98 7.93
C LYS A 149 19.39 -0.79 9.31
N ASN A 150 18.93 0.22 10.04
CA ASN A 150 19.51 0.61 11.33
C ASN A 150 18.45 1.21 12.26
N GLN A 151 18.79 1.33 13.54
CA GLN A 151 17.87 1.82 14.56
C GLN A 151 17.32 3.21 14.27
N LYS A 152 18.14 4.12 13.74
CA LYS A 152 17.70 5.49 13.36
C LYS A 152 16.56 5.45 12.33
N GLU A 153 16.64 4.55 11.35
CA GLU A 153 15.59 4.39 10.35
C GLU A 153 14.33 3.75 10.93
N PHE A 154 14.46 2.84 11.91
CA PHE A 154 13.31 2.30 12.64
C PHE A 154 12.61 3.35 13.49
N ASP A 155 13.37 4.19 14.19
CA ASP A 155 12.85 5.22 15.10
C ASP A 155 12.20 6.41 14.37
N GLN A 156 12.53 6.61 13.09
CA GLN A 156 11.90 7.66 12.29
C GLN A 156 10.38 7.43 12.23
N GLU A 157 9.60 8.48 12.49
CA GLU A 157 8.14 8.42 12.26
C GLU A 157 7.84 8.21 10.77
N PRO A 158 6.78 7.46 10.45
CA PRO A 158 6.39 7.27 9.05
C PRO A 158 5.87 8.58 8.44
N ASP A 159 6.27 8.84 7.20
CA ASP A 159 5.74 9.94 6.39
C ASP A 159 4.33 9.63 5.87
N PHE A 160 4.00 8.34 5.75
CA PHE A 160 2.72 7.88 5.21
C PHE A 160 2.26 6.60 5.92
N VAL A 161 0.94 6.45 6.12
CA VAL A 161 0.35 5.28 6.81
C VAL A 161 -0.68 4.59 5.92
N VAL A 162 -0.59 3.28 5.81
CA VAL A 162 -1.52 2.43 5.07
C VAL A 162 -2.27 1.52 6.03
N TYR A 163 -3.59 1.65 6.04
CA TYR A 163 -4.52 0.77 6.77
C TYR A 163 -5.07 -0.28 5.79
N CYS A 164 -4.56 -1.49 5.83
CA CYS A 164 -5.02 -2.58 4.98
C CYS A 164 -5.99 -3.48 5.76
N ALA A 165 -7.28 -3.18 5.66
CA ALA A 165 -8.36 -3.93 6.28
C ALA A 165 -9.11 -4.77 5.22
N ALA A 166 -8.40 -5.75 4.64
CA ALA A 166 -8.85 -6.54 3.49
C ALA A 166 -10.19 -7.25 3.71
N LYS A 167 -10.54 -7.56 4.94
CA LYS A 167 -11.76 -8.28 5.32
C LYS A 167 -12.99 -7.36 5.52
N ALA A 168 -12.78 -6.05 5.61
CA ALA A 168 -13.86 -5.11 5.86
C ALA A 168 -14.56 -4.72 4.56
N LYS A 169 -15.89 -4.80 4.53
CA LYS A 169 -16.73 -4.41 3.41
C LYS A 169 -17.45 -3.09 3.70
N VAL A 170 -17.57 -2.23 2.69
CA VAL A 170 -18.33 -0.99 2.79
C VAL A 170 -19.78 -1.28 2.38
N GLU A 171 -20.58 -1.83 3.31
CA GLU A 171 -21.95 -2.27 3.04
C GLU A 171 -22.84 -1.11 2.54
N ASN A 172 -22.65 0.10 3.09
CA ASN A 172 -23.40 1.31 2.70
C ASN A 172 -22.65 2.16 1.66
N HIS A 173 -21.96 1.52 0.71
CA HIS A 173 -21.12 2.18 -0.28
C HIS A 173 -21.87 3.24 -1.12
N GLU A 174 -23.11 2.98 -1.51
CA GLU A 174 -23.93 3.90 -2.31
C GLU A 174 -24.17 5.23 -1.57
N GLU A 175 -24.51 5.18 -0.26
CA GLU A 175 -24.71 6.37 0.58
C GLU A 175 -23.43 7.20 0.75
N LEU A 176 -22.27 6.55 0.59
CA LEU A 176 -20.96 7.16 0.65
C LEU A 176 -20.44 7.62 -0.72
N GLY A 177 -21.21 7.42 -1.79
CA GLY A 177 -20.84 7.78 -3.16
C GLY A 177 -19.74 6.88 -3.73
N LEU A 178 -19.63 5.65 -3.25
CA LEU A 178 -18.68 4.66 -3.73
C LEU A 178 -19.37 3.69 -4.70
N ARG A 179 -18.62 3.17 -5.66
CA ARG A 179 -19.13 2.28 -6.72
C ARG A 179 -19.49 0.90 -6.22
N SER A 180 -18.79 0.40 -5.20
CA SER A 180 -18.94 -0.96 -4.69
C SER A 180 -18.58 -1.06 -3.21
N GLU A 181 -18.76 -2.23 -2.61
CA GLU A 181 -18.29 -2.54 -1.24
C GLU A 181 -16.77 -2.47 -1.07
N THR A 182 -16.03 -2.37 -2.17
CA THR A 182 -14.56 -2.24 -2.17
C THR A 182 -14.16 -0.79 -2.30
N ALA A 183 -13.17 -0.37 -1.52
CA ALA A 183 -12.68 1.00 -1.59
C ALA A 183 -11.18 1.08 -1.28
N VAL A 184 -10.46 1.78 -2.14
CA VAL A 184 -9.05 2.14 -1.98
C VAL A 184 -8.97 3.66 -1.97
N LEU A 185 -8.90 4.24 -0.78
CA LEU A 185 -8.96 5.69 -0.59
C LEU A 185 -7.60 6.24 -0.19
N PHE A 186 -7.29 7.41 -0.73
CA PHE A 186 -6.09 8.18 -0.39
C PHE A 186 -6.48 9.54 0.17
N ASN A 187 -5.86 9.92 1.27
CA ASN A 187 -5.89 11.29 1.79
C ASN A 187 -4.47 11.86 1.72
N VAL A 188 -4.22 12.68 0.70
CA VAL A 188 -2.91 13.29 0.47
C VAL A 188 -2.55 14.35 1.49
N THR A 189 -3.55 14.92 2.17
CA THR A 189 -3.36 15.95 3.21
C THR A 189 -2.97 15.32 4.55
N SER A 190 -3.59 14.21 4.93
CA SER A 190 -3.23 13.47 6.15
C SER A 190 -2.15 12.41 5.93
N HIS A 191 -1.70 12.21 4.69
CA HIS A 191 -0.71 11.20 4.30
C HIS A 191 -1.14 9.78 4.70
N GLU A 192 -2.34 9.39 4.29
CA GLU A 192 -2.92 8.10 4.66
C GLU A 192 -3.59 7.41 3.47
N GLN A 193 -3.55 6.08 3.49
CA GLN A 193 -4.32 5.21 2.59
C GLN A 193 -5.16 4.24 3.41
N VAL A 194 -6.40 4.00 2.96
CA VAL A 194 -7.29 2.97 3.48
C VAL A 194 -7.63 1.99 2.37
N ILE A 195 -7.48 0.69 2.63
CA ILE A 195 -7.81 -0.40 1.70
C ILE A 195 -8.86 -1.28 2.36
N LEU A 196 -10.01 -1.44 1.71
CA LEU A 196 -11.17 -2.19 2.18
C LEU A 196 -11.62 -3.21 1.13
N ASN A 197 -11.96 -4.41 1.56
CA ASN A 197 -12.58 -5.49 0.79
C ASN A 197 -11.80 -5.91 -0.46
N THR A 198 -10.49 -5.77 -0.46
CA THR A 198 -9.61 -6.39 -1.46
C THR A 198 -8.40 -7.03 -0.80
N TRP A 199 -8.11 -8.26 -1.20
CA TRP A 199 -6.97 -9.02 -0.71
C TRP A 199 -5.71 -8.78 -1.56
N TYR A 200 -5.86 -8.18 -2.73
CA TYR A 200 -4.78 -7.99 -3.67
C TYR A 200 -3.69 -7.05 -3.13
N GLY A 201 -2.54 -7.61 -2.78
CA GLY A 201 -1.42 -6.88 -2.18
C GLY A 201 -0.88 -5.73 -3.03
N GLY A 202 -1.04 -5.80 -4.34
CA GLY A 202 -0.64 -4.75 -5.27
C GLY A 202 -1.31 -3.40 -5.07
N GLU A 203 -2.43 -3.31 -4.32
CA GLU A 203 -3.03 -2.03 -3.94
C GLU A 203 -2.10 -1.21 -3.02
N MET A 204 -1.40 -1.86 -2.08
CA MET A 204 -0.41 -1.20 -1.22
C MET A 204 0.79 -0.69 -2.03
N LYS A 205 1.37 -1.55 -2.89
CA LYS A 205 2.53 -1.19 -3.71
C LYS A 205 2.19 -0.07 -4.70
N LYS A 206 1.11 -0.23 -5.46
CA LYS A 206 0.71 0.76 -6.47
C LYS A 206 0.09 2.01 -5.86
N GLY A 207 -0.46 1.90 -4.66
CA GLY A 207 -0.86 3.07 -3.88
C GLY A 207 0.33 3.99 -3.61
N MET A 208 1.42 3.46 -3.12
CA MET A 208 2.63 4.25 -2.86
C MET A 208 3.29 4.74 -4.15
N PHE A 209 3.25 3.95 -5.22
CA PHE A 209 3.64 4.43 -6.54
C PHE A 209 2.82 5.66 -6.97
N SER A 210 1.51 5.67 -6.77
CA SER A 210 0.66 6.83 -7.06
C SER A 210 1.01 8.03 -6.17
N MET A 211 1.30 7.80 -4.88
CA MET A 211 1.69 8.86 -3.95
C MET A 211 3.06 9.47 -4.30
N MET A 212 4.02 8.67 -4.72
CA MET A 212 5.31 9.20 -5.21
C MET A 212 5.11 10.04 -6.49
N ASN A 213 4.24 9.60 -7.40
CA ASN A 213 3.87 10.38 -8.60
C ASN A 213 3.08 11.66 -8.29
N TYR A 214 2.50 11.78 -7.11
CA TYR A 214 1.87 12.99 -6.61
C TYR A 214 2.88 13.91 -5.92
N PHE A 215 3.65 13.39 -4.94
CA PHE A 215 4.50 14.22 -4.09
C PHE A 215 5.81 14.67 -4.75
N LEU A 216 6.42 13.85 -5.62
CA LEU A 216 7.69 14.20 -6.26
C LEU A 216 7.55 15.39 -7.22
N PRO A 217 6.53 15.45 -8.12
CA PRO A 217 6.34 16.62 -8.97
C PRO A 217 6.10 17.91 -8.20
N LEU A 218 5.42 17.87 -7.05
CA LEU A 218 5.24 19.04 -6.18
C LEU A 218 6.57 19.55 -5.58
N LYS A 219 7.61 18.71 -5.57
CA LYS A 219 8.98 19.06 -5.19
C LYS A 219 9.87 19.40 -6.39
N GLY A 220 9.31 19.53 -7.60
CA GLY A 220 10.05 19.79 -8.83
C GLY A 220 10.83 18.58 -9.37
N ILE A 221 10.49 17.34 -8.93
CA ILE A 221 11.17 16.12 -9.31
C ILE A 221 10.28 15.34 -10.29
N ALA A 222 10.80 15.04 -11.49
CA ALA A 222 10.09 14.21 -12.46
C ALA A 222 9.91 12.78 -11.92
N SER A 223 8.69 12.26 -12.03
CA SER A 223 8.36 10.90 -11.64
C SER A 223 7.83 10.14 -12.86
N MET A 224 8.34 8.92 -13.08
CA MET A 224 8.03 8.13 -14.27
C MET A 224 7.76 6.67 -13.92
N HIS A 225 6.82 6.08 -14.67
CA HIS A 225 6.63 4.63 -14.69
C HIS A 225 7.63 4.00 -15.68
N CYS A 226 8.82 3.73 -15.20
CA CYS A 226 9.92 3.24 -16.03
C CYS A 226 10.71 2.13 -15.33
N SER A 227 11.58 1.46 -16.08
CA SER A 227 12.76 0.79 -15.57
C SER A 227 14.01 1.58 -15.99
N ALA A 228 15.10 1.41 -15.26
CA ALA A 228 16.33 2.13 -15.52
C ALA A 228 17.54 1.21 -15.31
N ASN A 229 18.52 1.32 -16.17
CA ASN A 229 19.82 0.69 -16.03
C ASN A 229 20.89 1.76 -16.02
N THR A 230 21.98 1.48 -15.32
CA THR A 230 23.17 2.32 -15.33
C THR A 230 24.42 1.45 -15.42
N ASP A 231 25.53 2.01 -15.85
CA ASP A 231 26.82 1.34 -15.73
C ASP A 231 27.24 1.17 -14.26
N LYS A 232 28.34 0.43 -14.03
CA LYS A 232 28.83 0.15 -12.68
C LYS A 232 29.22 1.40 -11.88
N ASN A 233 29.50 2.51 -12.57
CA ASN A 233 29.88 3.78 -11.97
C ASN A 233 28.68 4.70 -11.70
N GLY A 234 27.50 4.38 -12.26
CA GLY A 234 26.31 5.21 -12.17
C GLY A 234 26.30 6.42 -13.13
N GLU A 235 27.16 6.43 -14.15
CA GLU A 235 27.36 7.58 -15.02
C GLU A 235 26.48 7.56 -16.27
N ASN A 236 26.30 6.38 -16.88
CA ASN A 236 25.53 6.21 -18.12
C ASN A 236 24.19 5.54 -17.82
N THR A 237 23.14 6.33 -17.62
CA THR A 237 21.81 5.81 -17.28
C THR A 237 20.90 5.76 -18.50
N ALA A 238 20.37 4.56 -18.79
CA ALA A 238 19.29 4.34 -19.75
C ALA A 238 17.95 4.23 -19.02
N ILE A 239 16.92 4.91 -19.54
CA ILE A 239 15.56 4.90 -19.00
C ILE A 239 14.64 4.24 -20.02
N PHE A 240 13.91 3.21 -19.61
CA PHE A 240 12.95 2.47 -20.43
C PHE A 240 11.54 2.78 -19.94
N PHE A 241 10.75 3.54 -20.67
CA PHE A 241 9.38 3.86 -20.32
C PHE A 241 8.39 3.55 -21.44
N GLY A 242 7.14 3.35 -21.08
CA GLY A 242 6.07 2.95 -21.98
C GLY A 242 4.89 2.37 -21.21
N LEU A 243 3.84 1.99 -21.91
CA LEU A 243 2.65 1.40 -21.31
C LEU A 243 2.93 0.01 -20.72
N SER A 244 1.97 -0.53 -19.97
CA SER A 244 2.06 -1.91 -19.44
C SER A 244 2.19 -2.91 -20.60
N GLY A 245 3.05 -3.92 -20.45
CA GLY A 245 3.26 -4.95 -21.47
C GLY A 245 4.16 -4.57 -22.66
N THR A 246 4.76 -3.37 -22.68
CA THR A 246 5.64 -2.92 -23.78
C THR A 246 7.07 -3.48 -23.72
N GLY A 247 7.38 -4.35 -22.77
CA GLY A 247 8.70 -4.98 -22.66
C GLY A 247 9.74 -4.17 -21.87
N LYS A 248 9.36 -3.18 -21.10
CA LYS A 248 10.31 -2.40 -20.25
C LYS A 248 11.22 -3.28 -19.42
N THR A 249 10.64 -4.20 -18.66
CA THR A 249 11.40 -5.13 -17.81
C THR A 249 12.26 -6.06 -18.65
N THR A 250 11.71 -6.63 -19.73
CA THR A 250 12.44 -7.54 -20.63
C THR A 250 13.68 -6.89 -21.24
N LEU A 251 13.61 -5.59 -21.57
CA LEU A 251 14.76 -4.87 -22.15
C LEU A 251 15.78 -4.39 -21.12
N SER A 252 15.39 -4.31 -19.85
CA SER A 252 16.23 -3.76 -18.77
C SER A 252 16.78 -4.82 -17.81
N THR A 253 16.41 -6.08 -17.98
CA THR A 253 16.91 -7.21 -17.17
C THR A 253 17.52 -8.28 -18.08
N ASP A 254 18.67 -8.82 -17.64
CA ASP A 254 19.31 -9.97 -18.27
C ASP A 254 18.66 -11.28 -17.82
#